data_e7804970b3a2045b4d3703a87eed537b
#
_entry.id   e7804970b3a2045b4d3703a87eed537b
#
_cell.length_a   1.000
_cell.length_b   1.000
_cell.length_c   1.000
_cell.angle_alpha   90.00
_cell.angle_beta   90.00
_cell.angle_gamma   90.00
#
_symmetry.space_group_name_H-M   'P 1'
#
loop_
_entity.id
_entity.type
_entity.pdbx_description
1 polymer ?
#
loop_
_entity_poly.entity_id
_entity_poly.type
_entity_poly.pdbx_seq_one_letter_code
_entity_poly.pdbx_strand_id
1 'polypeptide(L)'
;MATFRFGQHIIKTSAVFLKTDLSFALVNRKPVVPGHVLVCPLRVVERFRDLRPEEVADLFMTSQRVANGIEKHFQASSLTIAIQDGPEAGQTVKHVHVHVLPRKAGDFQKNDSIYDELQKHDKESEDVPSKWRSEEEMAREAAELRSLFN
;
A
#
# COMPACT_ATOMS: atom_id res chain seq x y z
N MET A 1 16.68 6.41 10.48
CA MET A 1 16.77 6.25 9.02
C MET A 1 15.88 7.28 8.33
N ALA A 2 16.43 7.94 7.36
CA ALA A 2 15.69 8.97 6.62
C ALA A 2 14.87 8.42 5.45
N THR A 3 15.07 7.14 5.07
CA THR A 3 14.41 6.56 3.91
C THR A 3 14.11 5.09 4.09
N PHE A 4 13.18 4.61 3.27
CA PHE A 4 12.83 3.19 3.12
C PHE A 4 13.00 2.79 1.66
N ARG A 5 13.08 1.51 1.39
CA ARG A 5 13.14 1.03 0.01
C ARG A 5 11.84 0.31 -0.35
N PHE A 6 11.32 0.65 -1.53
CA PHE A 6 10.22 -0.06 -2.15
C PHE A 6 10.68 -0.43 -3.56
N GLY A 7 11.25 -1.63 -3.69
CA GLY A 7 11.91 -2.07 -4.92
C GLY A 7 13.05 -1.11 -5.29
N GLN A 8 12.98 -0.54 -6.48
CA GLN A 8 13.94 0.46 -6.95
C GLN A 8 13.64 1.87 -6.44
N HIS A 9 12.50 2.07 -5.79
CA HIS A 9 12.09 3.40 -5.32
C HIS A 9 12.63 3.68 -3.92
N ILE A 10 13.00 4.94 -3.69
CA ILE A 10 13.37 5.41 -2.37
C ILE A 10 12.16 6.15 -1.79
N ILE A 11 11.69 5.70 -0.63
CA ILE A 11 10.52 6.25 0.03
C ILE A 11 10.99 7.09 1.21
N LYS A 12 10.56 8.34 1.27
CA LYS A 12 10.89 9.21 2.40
C LYS A 12 10.12 8.78 3.65
N THR A 13 10.77 8.92 4.79
CA THR A 13 10.16 8.62 6.10
C THR A 13 8.82 9.34 6.26
N SER A 14 8.69 10.53 5.69
CA SER A 14 7.47 11.33 5.79
C SER A 14 6.25 10.66 5.14
N ALA A 15 6.45 9.70 4.24
CA ALA A 15 5.36 8.96 3.61
C ALA A 15 5.01 7.67 4.35
N VAL A 16 5.80 7.29 5.35
CA VAL A 16 5.62 6.06 6.13
C VAL A 16 4.86 6.39 7.41
N PHE A 17 3.77 5.67 7.67
CA PHE A 17 2.96 5.93 8.86
C PHE A 17 3.00 4.84 9.92
N LEU A 18 3.57 3.69 9.60
CA LEU A 18 3.72 2.60 10.58
C LEU A 18 4.96 1.80 10.21
N LYS A 19 5.72 1.40 11.23
CA LYS A 19 6.90 0.54 11.06
C LYS A 19 6.90 -0.49 12.17
N THR A 20 7.16 -1.74 11.81
CA THR A 20 7.40 -2.83 12.77
C THR A 20 8.84 -3.32 12.59
N ASP A 21 9.21 -4.40 13.26
CA ASP A 21 10.54 -4.98 13.12
C ASP A 21 10.80 -5.49 11.70
N LEU A 22 9.76 -5.94 10.99
CA LEU A 22 9.93 -6.59 9.68
C LEU A 22 9.13 -5.97 8.55
N SER A 23 8.25 -5.02 8.84
CA SER A 23 7.34 -4.41 7.86
C SER A 23 7.23 -2.91 8.01
N PHE A 24 6.72 -2.25 6.99
CA PHE A 24 6.34 -0.84 7.07
C PHE A 24 5.13 -0.58 6.21
N ALA A 25 4.38 0.47 6.55
CA ALA A 25 3.21 0.89 5.81
C ALA A 25 3.39 2.32 5.33
N LEU A 26 3.00 2.58 4.09
CA LEU A 26 3.19 3.88 3.45
C LEU A 26 1.95 4.30 2.69
N VAL A 27 1.79 5.61 2.55
CA VAL A 27 0.72 6.19 1.74
C VAL A 27 1.08 6.04 0.26
N ASN A 28 0.05 5.99 -0.59
CA ASN A 28 0.24 5.76 -2.01
C ASN A 28 0.32 7.10 -2.75
N ARG A 29 1.27 7.24 -3.67
CA ARG A 29 1.38 8.46 -4.48
C ARG A 29 0.29 8.56 -5.56
N LYS A 30 -0.34 7.41 -5.91
CA LYS A 30 -1.46 7.35 -6.88
C LYS A 30 -2.56 6.46 -6.31
N PRO A 31 -3.29 6.90 -5.27
CA PRO A 31 -4.31 6.02 -4.69
C PRO A 31 -5.44 5.77 -5.69
N VAL A 32 -5.89 4.51 -5.75
CA VAL A 32 -7.03 4.11 -6.57
C VAL A 32 -8.32 4.63 -5.95
N VAL A 33 -8.37 4.58 -4.62
CA VAL A 33 -9.49 5.15 -3.84
C VAL A 33 -8.89 5.92 -2.67
N PRO A 34 -9.63 6.87 -2.07
CA PRO A 34 -9.14 7.53 -0.86
C PRO A 34 -8.79 6.50 0.21
N GLY A 35 -7.63 6.64 0.82
CA GLY A 35 -7.16 5.73 1.85
C GLY A 35 -6.41 4.50 1.34
N HIS A 36 -6.22 4.36 0.05
CA HIS A 36 -5.42 3.27 -0.53
C HIS A 36 -3.99 3.37 -0.04
N VAL A 37 -3.54 2.39 0.74
CA VAL A 37 -2.19 2.36 1.30
C VAL A 37 -1.52 1.03 0.99
N LEU A 38 -0.22 0.96 1.24
CA LEU A 38 0.59 -0.23 0.97
C LEU A 38 1.26 -0.68 2.25
N VAL A 39 1.40 -2.01 2.41
CA VAL A 39 2.19 -2.62 3.49
C VAL A 39 3.26 -3.50 2.85
N CYS A 40 4.50 -3.28 3.23
CA CYS A 40 5.65 -3.95 2.61
C CYS A 40 6.56 -4.56 3.67
N PRO A 41 7.24 -5.69 3.36
CA PRO A 41 8.35 -6.12 4.20
C PRO A 41 9.49 -5.11 4.09
N LEU A 42 10.26 -4.94 5.16
CA LEU A 42 11.44 -4.06 5.14
C LEU A 42 12.50 -4.58 4.19
N ARG A 43 12.68 -5.91 4.14
CA ARG A 43 13.63 -6.54 3.23
C ARG A 43 13.05 -6.52 1.82
N VAL A 44 13.85 -6.12 0.84
CA VAL A 44 13.41 -6.09 -0.57
C VAL A 44 13.35 -7.53 -1.08
N VAL A 45 12.13 -8.05 -1.21
CA VAL A 45 11.86 -9.42 -1.66
C VAL A 45 10.87 -9.34 -2.82
N GLU A 46 11.24 -9.92 -3.94
CA GLU A 46 10.44 -9.83 -5.16
C GLU A 46 9.14 -10.62 -5.09
N ARG A 47 9.22 -11.88 -4.64
CA ARG A 47 8.10 -12.82 -4.69
C ARG A 47 7.67 -13.23 -3.29
N PHE A 48 6.38 -13.44 -3.14
CA PHE A 48 5.78 -13.86 -1.87
C PHE A 48 6.44 -15.13 -1.31
N ARG A 49 6.76 -16.08 -2.18
CA ARG A 49 7.39 -17.36 -1.81
C ARG A 49 8.79 -17.19 -1.18
N ASP A 50 9.43 -16.04 -1.39
CA ASP A 50 10.77 -15.78 -0.89
C ASP A 50 10.79 -15.11 0.49
N LEU A 51 9.60 -14.83 1.05
CA LEU A 51 9.49 -14.32 2.40
C LEU A 51 9.80 -15.43 3.43
N ARG A 52 10.41 -15.04 4.53
CA ARG A 52 10.59 -15.96 5.67
C ARG A 52 9.28 -16.08 6.45
N PRO A 53 9.06 -17.19 7.18
CA PRO A 53 7.82 -17.35 7.96
C PRO A 53 7.52 -16.18 8.91
N GLU A 54 8.54 -15.66 9.61
CA GLU A 54 8.35 -14.52 10.51
C GLU A 54 8.00 -13.25 9.74
N GLU A 55 8.48 -13.10 8.51
CA GLU A 55 8.12 -11.97 7.65
C GLU A 55 6.66 -12.07 7.19
N VAL A 56 6.22 -13.28 6.84
CA VAL A 56 4.82 -13.51 6.44
C VAL A 56 3.89 -13.15 7.60
N ALA A 57 4.21 -13.64 8.80
CA ALA A 57 3.41 -13.36 9.98
C ALA A 57 3.34 -11.86 10.27
N ASP A 58 4.48 -11.20 10.29
CA ASP A 58 4.55 -9.77 10.58
C ASP A 58 3.82 -8.95 9.52
N LEU A 59 4.01 -9.30 8.24
CA LEU A 59 3.37 -8.59 7.12
C LEU A 59 1.84 -8.63 7.23
N PHE A 60 1.28 -9.81 7.51
CA PHE A 60 -0.18 -9.95 7.58
C PHE A 60 -0.77 -9.41 8.89
N MET A 61 -0.06 -9.54 10.01
CA MET A 61 -0.51 -8.92 11.25
C MET A 61 -0.50 -7.39 11.11
N THR A 62 0.52 -6.85 10.47
CA THR A 62 0.61 -5.41 10.19
C THR A 62 -0.49 -4.97 9.22
N SER A 63 -0.73 -5.77 8.17
CA SER A 63 -1.80 -5.47 7.20
C SER A 63 -3.17 -5.46 7.85
N GLN A 64 -3.45 -6.39 8.77
CA GLN A 64 -4.71 -6.42 9.51
C GLN A 64 -4.86 -5.18 10.37
N ARG A 65 -3.82 -4.82 11.09
CA ARG A 65 -3.83 -3.63 11.96
C ARG A 65 -4.07 -2.37 11.14
N VAL A 66 -3.37 -2.23 10.01
CA VAL A 66 -3.53 -1.11 9.08
C VAL A 66 -4.95 -1.10 8.52
N ALA A 67 -5.44 -2.25 8.06
CA ALA A 67 -6.78 -2.37 7.48
C ALA A 67 -7.87 -1.91 8.46
N ASN A 68 -7.76 -2.34 9.73
CA ASN A 68 -8.73 -1.95 10.74
C ASN A 68 -8.75 -0.43 10.98
N GLY A 69 -7.58 0.17 11.06
CA GLY A 69 -7.48 1.62 11.25
C GLY A 69 -7.98 2.42 10.06
N ILE A 70 -7.59 1.98 8.85
CA ILE A 70 -7.94 2.65 7.60
C ILE A 70 -9.45 2.56 7.35
N GLU A 71 -10.04 1.39 7.54
CA GLU A 71 -11.48 1.20 7.35
C GLU A 71 -12.28 2.17 8.22
N LYS A 72 -11.90 2.27 9.48
CA LYS A 72 -12.58 3.13 10.45
C LYS A 72 -12.36 4.61 10.12
N HIS A 73 -11.12 4.99 9.86
CA HIS A 73 -10.77 6.39 9.62
C HIS A 73 -11.46 6.97 8.38
N PHE A 74 -11.56 6.18 7.32
CA PHE A 74 -12.20 6.62 6.08
C PHE A 74 -13.70 6.32 6.04
N GLN A 75 -14.27 5.82 7.15
CA GLN A 75 -15.69 5.49 7.26
C GLN A 75 -16.13 4.52 6.17
N ALA A 76 -15.28 3.54 5.89
CA ALA A 76 -15.57 2.51 4.91
C ALA A 76 -16.33 1.35 5.56
N SER A 77 -17.06 0.60 4.74
CA SER A 77 -17.82 -0.55 5.21
C SER A 77 -17.18 -1.87 4.81
N SER A 78 -16.18 -1.83 3.93
CA SER A 78 -15.52 -3.04 3.41
C SER A 78 -14.08 -2.72 3.04
N LEU A 79 -13.32 -3.76 2.74
CA LEU A 79 -11.91 -3.64 2.37
C LEU A 79 -11.62 -4.55 1.17
N THR A 80 -10.78 -4.08 0.26
CA THR A 80 -10.10 -4.94 -0.68
C THR A 80 -8.65 -5.04 -0.23
N ILE A 81 -8.17 -6.26 -0.06
CA ILE A 81 -6.79 -6.53 0.35
C ILE A 81 -6.20 -7.43 -0.73
N ALA A 82 -5.13 -7.00 -1.39
CA ALA A 82 -4.61 -7.71 -2.54
C ALA A 82 -3.08 -7.68 -2.59
N ILE A 83 -2.52 -8.78 -3.06
CA ILE A 83 -1.10 -8.89 -3.41
C ILE A 83 -1.05 -9.30 -4.88
N GLN A 84 -0.33 -8.55 -5.69
CA GLN A 84 -0.06 -8.92 -7.07
C GLN A 84 1.34 -9.54 -7.11
N ASP A 85 1.38 -10.88 -7.11
CA ASP A 85 2.60 -11.64 -6.95
C ASP A 85 3.02 -12.24 -8.30
N GLY A 86 3.99 -11.63 -8.92
CA GLY A 86 4.49 -12.04 -10.23
C GLY A 86 3.94 -11.20 -11.38
N PRO A 87 4.62 -11.21 -12.53
CA PRO A 87 4.27 -10.34 -13.66
C PRO A 87 2.87 -10.62 -14.23
N GLU A 88 2.44 -11.87 -14.28
CA GLU A 88 1.12 -12.22 -14.80
C GLU A 88 -0.01 -11.77 -13.88
N ALA A 89 0.30 -11.50 -12.60
CA ALA A 89 -0.65 -10.94 -11.65
C ALA A 89 -0.64 -9.41 -11.64
N GLY A 90 0.23 -8.79 -12.44
CA GLY A 90 0.31 -7.34 -12.55
C GLY A 90 1.41 -6.70 -11.71
N GLN A 91 2.32 -7.50 -11.16
CA GLN A 91 3.43 -6.96 -10.36
C GLN A 91 4.44 -6.24 -11.26
N THR A 92 4.67 -4.95 -10.98
CA THR A 92 5.67 -4.16 -11.69
C THR A 92 6.79 -3.71 -10.77
N VAL A 93 6.50 -3.45 -9.51
CA VAL A 93 7.53 -3.16 -8.50
C VAL A 93 8.00 -4.48 -7.91
N LYS A 94 9.31 -4.76 -8.01
CA LYS A 94 9.90 -6.04 -7.60
C LYS A 94 10.14 -6.10 -6.10
N HIS A 95 9.07 -5.98 -5.35
CA HIS A 95 9.06 -5.95 -3.90
C HIS A 95 7.64 -6.29 -3.47
N VAL A 96 7.48 -7.36 -2.69
CA VAL A 96 6.17 -7.78 -2.19
C VAL A 96 5.48 -6.60 -1.51
N HIS A 97 4.24 -6.35 -1.86
CA HIS A 97 3.46 -5.32 -1.19
C HIS A 97 1.98 -5.69 -1.17
N VAL A 98 1.34 -5.37 -0.05
CA VAL A 98 -0.08 -5.62 0.16
C VAL A 98 -0.81 -4.31 -0.07
N HIS A 99 -1.75 -4.32 -1.02
CA HIS A 99 -2.67 -3.19 -1.22
C HIS A 99 -3.78 -3.30 -0.19
N VAL A 100 -4.06 -2.21 0.51
CA VAL A 100 -5.19 -2.11 1.43
C VAL A 100 -6.05 -0.94 0.95
N LEU A 101 -7.28 -1.27 0.54
CA LEU A 101 -8.18 -0.28 -0.06
C LEU A 101 -9.50 -0.28 0.70
N PRO A 102 -9.83 0.84 1.37
CA PRO A 102 -11.13 0.96 2.02
C PRO A 102 -12.22 1.14 0.96
N ARG A 103 -13.29 0.36 1.09
CA ARG A 103 -14.37 0.33 0.10
C ARG A 103 -15.66 0.86 0.69
N LYS A 104 -16.40 1.60 -0.14
CA LYS A 104 -17.69 2.19 0.22
C LYS A 104 -18.71 1.81 -0.85
N ALA A 105 -19.98 1.79 -0.45
CA ALA A 105 -21.05 1.59 -1.42
C ALA A 105 -20.97 2.65 -2.51
N GLY A 106 -21.00 2.22 -3.76
CA GLY A 106 -21.00 3.13 -4.91
C GLY A 106 -19.64 3.72 -5.30
N ASP A 107 -18.54 3.27 -4.68
CA ASP A 107 -17.19 3.75 -5.02
C ASP A 107 -16.81 3.38 -6.46
N PHE A 108 -17.32 2.25 -6.96
CA PHE A 108 -17.22 1.85 -8.35
C PHE A 108 -18.61 1.40 -8.84
N GLN A 109 -18.86 1.57 -10.12
CA GLN A 109 -20.10 1.12 -10.73
C GLN A 109 -20.23 -0.41 -10.61
N LYS A 110 -19.12 -1.12 -10.82
CA LYS A 110 -19.01 -2.56 -10.56
C LYS A 110 -17.93 -2.77 -9.52
N ASN A 111 -18.21 -3.56 -8.48
CA ASN A 111 -17.25 -3.81 -7.41
C ASN A 111 -15.91 -4.33 -7.93
N ASP A 112 -15.94 -5.20 -8.95
CA ASP A 112 -14.74 -5.83 -9.48
C ASP A 112 -13.89 -4.89 -10.36
N SER A 113 -14.39 -3.71 -10.69
CA SER A 113 -13.61 -2.71 -11.44
C SER A 113 -12.32 -2.32 -10.72
N ILE A 114 -12.26 -2.51 -9.40
CA ILE A 114 -11.04 -2.25 -8.63
C ILE A 114 -9.86 -3.09 -9.12
N TYR A 115 -10.13 -4.31 -9.57
CA TYR A 115 -9.06 -5.20 -10.06
C TYR A 115 -8.46 -4.68 -11.37
N ASP A 116 -9.28 -4.11 -12.23
CA ASP A 116 -8.81 -3.46 -13.45
C ASP A 116 -7.94 -2.25 -13.14
N GLU A 117 -8.34 -1.46 -12.14
CA GLU A 117 -7.58 -0.29 -11.72
C GLU A 117 -6.25 -0.69 -11.08
N LEU A 118 -6.24 -1.77 -10.28
CA LEU A 118 -5.01 -2.29 -9.70
C LEU A 118 -4.06 -2.84 -10.78
N GLN A 119 -4.61 -3.46 -11.83
CA GLN A 119 -3.83 -3.94 -12.95
C GLN A 119 -3.09 -2.80 -13.67
N LYS A 120 -3.72 -1.65 -13.77
CA LYS A 120 -3.14 -0.46 -14.41
C LYS A 120 -2.25 0.33 -13.48
N HIS A 121 -2.47 0.21 -12.19
CA HIS A 121 -1.92 1.11 -11.16
C HIS A 121 -0.40 1.21 -11.21
N ASP A 122 0.28 0.09 -11.28
CA ASP A 122 1.74 0.05 -11.23
C ASP A 122 2.40 -0.09 -12.60
N LYS A 123 1.61 -0.04 -13.68
CA LYS A 123 2.19 -0.12 -15.02
C LYS A 123 3.07 1.09 -15.30
N GLU A 124 4.26 0.85 -15.80
CA GLU A 124 5.24 1.87 -16.10
C GLU A 124 4.68 2.92 -17.07
N SER A 125 3.91 2.49 -18.07
CA SER A 125 3.30 3.38 -19.05
C SER A 125 2.24 4.31 -18.43
N GLU A 126 1.67 3.93 -17.28
CA GLU A 126 0.69 4.72 -16.55
C GLU A 126 1.33 5.54 -15.43
N ASP A 127 2.61 5.31 -15.15
CA ASP A 127 3.30 5.91 -14.02
C ASP A 127 3.96 7.23 -14.43
N VAL A 128 3.14 8.25 -14.66
CA VAL A 128 3.60 9.57 -15.06
C VAL A 128 3.59 10.52 -13.85
N PRO A 129 4.69 11.27 -13.62
CA PRO A 129 4.80 12.16 -12.44
C PRO A 129 3.67 13.17 -12.30
N SER A 130 3.05 13.60 -13.40
CA SER A 130 1.93 14.55 -13.35
C SER A 130 0.69 13.98 -12.64
N LYS A 131 0.60 12.66 -12.50
CA LYS A 131 -0.51 11.99 -11.80
C LYS A 131 -0.18 11.68 -10.34
N TRP A 132 1.04 11.94 -9.90
CA TRP A 132 1.47 11.65 -8.54
C TRP A 132 0.98 12.75 -7.60
N ARG A 133 0.62 12.34 -6.38
CA ARG A 133 0.39 13.32 -5.33
C ARG A 133 1.73 13.95 -4.94
N SER A 134 1.68 15.20 -4.46
CA SER A 134 2.89 15.89 -4.00
C SER A 134 3.42 15.23 -2.71
N GLU A 135 4.72 15.45 -2.46
CA GLU A 135 5.32 14.99 -1.20
C GLU A 135 4.63 15.58 0.02
N GLU A 136 4.17 16.83 -0.09
CA GLU A 136 3.45 17.51 1.02
C GLU A 136 2.11 16.84 1.30
N GLU A 137 1.36 16.48 0.26
CA GLU A 137 0.09 15.78 0.41
C GLU A 137 0.29 14.43 1.07
N MET A 138 1.30 13.68 0.60
CA MET A 138 1.62 12.37 1.15
C MET A 138 2.08 12.47 2.60
N ALA A 139 2.90 13.47 2.92
CA ALA A 139 3.37 13.69 4.28
C ALA A 139 2.22 14.04 5.24
N ARG A 140 1.26 14.84 4.78
CA ARG A 140 0.08 15.18 5.57
C ARG A 140 -0.78 13.96 5.84
N GLU A 141 -1.05 13.15 4.84
CA GLU A 141 -1.82 11.92 5.02
C GLU A 141 -1.10 10.96 5.95
N ALA A 142 0.21 10.76 5.76
CA ALA A 142 0.98 9.88 6.63
C ALA A 142 0.96 10.37 8.08
N ALA A 143 1.07 11.67 8.32
CA ALA A 143 1.01 12.23 9.67
C ALA A 143 -0.35 11.97 10.31
N GLU A 144 -1.42 12.15 9.54
CA GLU A 144 -2.78 11.87 9.99
C GLU A 144 -2.95 10.39 10.35
N LEU A 145 -2.47 9.50 9.50
CA LEU A 145 -2.60 8.05 9.71
C LEU A 145 -1.72 7.55 10.86
N ARG A 146 -0.56 8.16 11.11
CA ARG A 146 0.30 7.78 12.25
C ARG A 146 -0.45 7.86 13.56
N SER A 147 -1.31 8.85 13.71
CA SER A 147 -2.05 9.04 14.96
C SER A 147 -3.01 7.88 15.25
N LEU A 148 -3.38 7.10 14.24
CA LEU A 148 -4.28 5.94 14.41
C LEU A 148 -3.58 4.76 15.07
N PHE A 149 -2.25 4.72 15.05
CA PHE A 149 -1.47 3.54 15.46
C PHE A 149 -0.52 3.82 16.64
N ASN A 150 -0.64 4.97 17.25
CA ASN A 150 0.15 5.32 18.44
C ASN A 150 -0.48 4.80 19.70
#